data_2a843d052b70db42e8e19974d614cabe
#
_entry.id   2a843d052b70db42e8e19974d614cabe
#
_cell.length_a   1.000
_cell.length_b   1.000
_cell.length_c   1.000
_cell.angle_alpha   90.00
_cell.angle_beta   90.00
_cell.angle_gamma   90.00
#
_symmetry.space_group_name_H-M   'P 1'
#
loop_
_entity.id
_entity.type
_entity.pdbx_description
1 polymer ?
#
loop_
_entity_poly.entity_id
_entity_poly.type
_entity_poly.pdbx_seq_one_letter_code
_entity_poly.pdbx_strand_id
1 'polypeptide(L)'
;MSRTTARAAAMQMIFEKISGGQGGEETLKMVYDELRADGLPGVNRIEKKEPDQEDREYITAALEGVLSHREELDELIDRHTAEGWSIDRISLVNLTIMRLAVWEILYAEDVPGSVSIAEAMELTERFSDPDDKAFVNGILGTILREHEAQA
;
A
#
# COMPACT_ATOMS: atom_id res chain seq x y z
N MET A 1 13.51 -5.48 -8.79
CA MET A 1 13.15 -4.15 -8.20
C MET A 1 13.29 -4.19 -6.68
N SER A 2 13.37 -3.03 -6.05
CA SER A 2 13.36 -2.98 -4.59
C SER A 2 11.98 -3.31 -4.05
N ARG A 3 11.88 -3.66 -2.76
CA ARG A 3 10.59 -3.87 -2.11
C ARG A 3 9.77 -2.57 -2.09
N THR A 4 10.43 -1.41 -1.98
CA THR A 4 9.76 -0.10 -2.06
C THR A 4 9.08 0.08 -3.42
N THR A 5 9.77 -0.25 -4.51
CA THR A 5 9.21 -0.18 -5.86
C THR A 5 8.10 -1.22 -6.02
N ALA A 6 8.29 -2.43 -5.50
CA ALA A 6 7.26 -3.47 -5.56
C ALA A 6 5.99 -3.07 -4.80
N ARG A 7 6.12 -2.37 -3.65
CA ARG A 7 4.97 -1.83 -2.93
C ARG A 7 4.22 -0.78 -3.75
N ALA A 8 4.95 0.11 -4.42
CA ALA A 8 4.33 1.12 -5.28
C ALA A 8 3.56 0.45 -6.42
N ALA A 9 4.14 -0.58 -7.02
CA ALA A 9 3.46 -1.35 -8.06
C ALA A 9 2.21 -2.04 -7.52
N ALA A 10 2.31 -2.70 -6.38
CA ALA A 10 1.18 -3.37 -5.74
C ALA A 10 0.05 -2.38 -5.43
N MET A 11 0.38 -1.22 -4.87
CA MET A 11 -0.59 -0.18 -4.55
C MET A 11 -1.35 0.28 -5.80
N GLN A 12 -0.64 0.53 -6.89
CA GLN A 12 -1.27 0.97 -8.13
C GLN A 12 -2.15 -0.11 -8.75
N MET A 13 -1.73 -1.37 -8.68
CA MET A 13 -2.53 -2.49 -9.17
C MET A 13 -3.80 -2.70 -8.34
N ILE A 14 -3.69 -2.58 -7.02
CA ILE A 14 -4.85 -2.65 -6.12
C ILE A 14 -5.82 -1.51 -6.44
N PHE A 15 -5.31 -0.29 -6.57
CA PHE A 15 -6.12 0.87 -6.92
C PHE A 15 -6.87 0.65 -8.23
N GLU A 16 -6.17 0.19 -9.27
CA GLU A 16 -6.79 -0.08 -10.56
C GLU A 16 -7.85 -1.15 -10.47
N LYS A 17 -7.56 -2.24 -9.77
CA LYS A 17 -8.50 -3.36 -9.65
C LYS A 17 -9.79 -2.94 -8.94
N ILE A 18 -9.67 -2.16 -7.87
CA ILE A 18 -10.83 -1.66 -7.12
C ILE A 18 -11.61 -0.65 -7.94
N SER A 19 -10.93 0.12 -8.80
CA SER A 19 -11.56 1.10 -9.68
C SER A 19 -12.19 0.48 -10.94
N GLY A 20 -12.18 -0.84 -11.06
CA GLY A 20 -12.83 -1.55 -12.18
C GLY A 20 -11.89 -2.03 -13.29
N GLY A 21 -10.57 -1.89 -13.11
CA GLY A 21 -9.59 -2.36 -14.08
C GLY A 21 -9.28 -3.85 -13.95
N GLN A 22 -8.37 -4.32 -14.78
CA GLN A 22 -8.01 -5.75 -14.84
C GLN A 22 -6.99 -6.17 -13.79
N GLY A 23 -6.03 -5.30 -13.47
CA GLY A 23 -5.00 -5.61 -12.48
C GLY A 23 -4.11 -6.80 -12.84
N GLY A 24 -3.84 -7.03 -14.13
CA GLY A 24 -3.08 -8.18 -14.61
C GLY A 24 -1.66 -7.83 -15.07
N GLU A 25 -1.05 -8.73 -15.84
CA GLU A 25 0.34 -8.57 -16.31
C GLU A 25 0.55 -7.30 -17.13
N GLU A 26 -0.41 -6.90 -17.94
CA GLU A 26 -0.31 -5.67 -18.73
C GLU A 26 -0.24 -4.46 -17.81
N THR A 27 -1.08 -4.46 -16.75
CA THR A 27 -1.07 -3.38 -15.76
C THR A 27 0.27 -3.34 -15.03
N LEU A 28 0.78 -4.49 -14.63
CA LEU A 28 2.09 -4.57 -13.97
C LEU A 28 3.19 -4.00 -14.86
N LYS A 29 3.17 -4.32 -16.14
CA LYS A 29 4.13 -3.80 -17.10
C LYS A 29 4.01 -2.28 -17.24
N MET A 30 2.79 -1.78 -17.36
CA MET A 30 2.54 -0.34 -17.46
C MET A 30 3.05 0.40 -16.21
N VAL A 31 2.72 -0.12 -15.03
CA VAL A 31 3.14 0.47 -13.76
C VAL A 31 4.67 0.46 -13.66
N TYR A 32 5.29 -0.64 -14.02
CA TYR A 32 6.75 -0.75 -14.02
C TYR A 32 7.39 0.26 -14.95
N ASP A 33 6.86 0.39 -16.17
CA ASP A 33 7.38 1.34 -17.16
C ASP A 33 7.25 2.78 -16.66
N GLU A 34 6.12 3.13 -16.04
CA GLU A 34 5.90 4.46 -15.45
C GLU A 34 6.89 4.74 -14.32
N LEU A 35 7.06 3.80 -13.40
CA LEU A 35 7.97 3.95 -12.27
C LEU A 35 9.40 4.12 -12.73
N ARG A 36 9.77 3.45 -13.81
CA ARG A 36 11.10 3.56 -14.39
C ARG A 36 11.31 4.87 -15.14
N ALA A 37 10.29 5.34 -15.87
CA ALA A 37 10.37 6.54 -16.70
C ALA A 37 10.37 7.82 -15.87
N ASP A 38 9.54 7.89 -14.85
CA ASP A 38 9.30 9.13 -14.10
C ASP A 38 10.41 9.47 -13.11
N GLY A 39 11.34 8.53 -12.86
CA GLY A 39 12.42 8.78 -11.92
C GLY A 39 11.89 9.22 -10.55
N LEU A 40 10.86 8.53 -10.06
CA LEU A 40 10.23 8.85 -8.79
C LEU A 40 11.25 8.96 -7.65
N PRO A 41 11.11 9.97 -6.77
CA PRO A 41 12.02 10.09 -5.63
C PRO A 41 12.04 8.80 -4.81
N GLY A 42 13.22 8.29 -4.49
CA GLY A 42 13.38 7.04 -3.76
C GLY A 42 13.31 5.78 -4.61
N VAL A 43 12.92 5.88 -5.88
CA VAL A 43 13.08 4.79 -6.84
C VAL A 43 14.45 4.98 -7.48
N ASN A 44 15.34 4.02 -7.26
CA ASN A 44 16.69 4.09 -7.79
C ASN A 44 16.65 3.95 -9.31
N ARG A 45 17.07 5.00 -10.04
CA ARG A 45 17.13 4.97 -11.51
C ARG A 45 18.02 3.86 -12.06
N ILE A 46 18.91 3.32 -11.22
CA ILE A 46 19.77 2.21 -11.58
C ILE A 46 19.00 0.89 -11.56
N GLU A 47 17.81 0.86 -10.95
CA GLU A 47 16.96 -0.30 -10.88
C GLU A 47 16.19 -0.48 -12.20
N LYS A 48 16.94 -0.87 -13.24
CA LYS A 48 16.39 -1.06 -14.59
C LYS A 48 15.85 -2.47 -14.81
N LYS A 49 15.79 -3.29 -13.76
CA LYS A 49 15.35 -4.68 -13.90
C LYS A 49 13.83 -4.77 -13.80
N GLU A 50 13.27 -5.54 -14.72
CA GLU A 50 11.87 -5.95 -14.63
C GLU A 50 11.66 -6.73 -13.33
N PRO A 51 10.40 -6.82 -12.84
CA PRO A 51 10.10 -7.61 -11.66
C PRO A 51 10.59 -9.04 -11.80
N ASP A 52 11.35 -9.51 -10.81
CA ASP A 52 11.77 -10.91 -10.75
C ASP A 52 10.65 -11.77 -10.09
N GLN A 53 10.94 -13.05 -9.88
CA GLN A 53 9.96 -13.97 -9.31
C GLN A 53 9.55 -13.56 -7.89
N GLU A 54 10.49 -13.14 -7.06
CA GLU A 54 10.21 -12.70 -5.70
C GLU A 54 9.35 -11.43 -5.67
N ASP A 55 9.63 -10.48 -6.55
CA ASP A 55 8.83 -9.26 -6.70
C ASP A 55 7.40 -9.60 -7.10
N ARG A 56 7.24 -10.50 -8.06
CA ARG A 56 5.93 -10.94 -8.54
C ARG A 56 5.14 -11.66 -7.46
N GLU A 57 5.80 -12.48 -6.67
CA GLU A 57 5.16 -13.18 -5.55
C GLU A 57 4.66 -12.19 -4.50
N TYR A 58 5.47 -11.18 -4.17
CA TYR A 58 5.04 -10.13 -3.25
C TYR A 58 3.83 -9.36 -3.79
N ILE A 59 3.91 -8.90 -5.05
CA ILE A 59 2.85 -8.11 -5.67
C ILE A 59 1.55 -8.92 -5.74
N THR A 60 1.65 -10.18 -6.14
CA THR A 60 0.47 -11.07 -6.21
C THR A 60 -0.13 -11.31 -4.84
N ALA A 61 0.72 -11.59 -3.83
CA ALA A 61 0.26 -11.81 -2.47
C ALA A 61 -0.43 -10.56 -1.89
N ALA A 62 0.15 -9.38 -2.15
CA ALA A 62 -0.44 -8.11 -1.70
C ALA A 62 -1.79 -7.84 -2.37
N LEU A 63 -1.85 -8.01 -3.68
CA LEU A 63 -3.09 -7.81 -4.44
C LEU A 63 -4.19 -8.75 -3.97
N GLU A 64 -3.91 -10.06 -3.93
CA GLU A 64 -4.88 -11.05 -3.49
C GLU A 64 -5.24 -10.88 -2.03
N GLY A 65 -4.25 -10.58 -1.18
CA GLY A 65 -4.46 -10.41 0.25
C GLY A 65 -5.36 -9.21 0.56
N VAL A 66 -5.12 -8.08 -0.08
CA VAL A 66 -5.95 -6.89 0.13
C VAL A 66 -7.37 -7.14 -0.38
N LEU A 67 -7.52 -7.73 -1.56
CA LEU A 67 -8.84 -7.97 -2.12
C LEU A 67 -9.64 -8.99 -1.30
N SER A 68 -9.00 -10.07 -0.83
CA SER A 68 -9.69 -11.11 -0.08
C SER A 68 -10.01 -10.71 1.37
N HIS A 69 -9.25 -9.78 1.94
CA HIS A 69 -9.44 -9.31 3.32
C HIS A 69 -10.02 -7.89 3.38
N ARG A 70 -10.55 -7.39 2.28
CA ARG A 70 -10.99 -6.00 2.15
C ARG A 70 -11.93 -5.55 3.27
N GLU A 71 -12.93 -6.36 3.60
CA GLU A 71 -13.89 -6.01 4.65
C GLU A 71 -13.22 -5.87 6.02
N GLU A 72 -12.33 -6.79 6.35
CA GLU A 72 -11.57 -6.75 7.60
C GLU A 72 -10.67 -5.51 7.66
N LEU A 73 -9.95 -5.24 6.58
CA LEU A 73 -9.06 -4.09 6.50
C LEU A 73 -9.83 -2.78 6.63
N ASP A 74 -10.94 -2.67 5.93
CA ASP A 74 -11.78 -1.48 5.95
C ASP A 74 -12.41 -1.24 7.33
N GLU A 75 -12.82 -2.31 8.00
CA GLU A 75 -13.36 -2.20 9.36
C GLU A 75 -12.31 -1.68 10.33
N LEU A 76 -11.08 -2.17 10.24
CA LEU A 76 -9.99 -1.69 11.08
C LEU A 76 -9.69 -0.21 10.83
N ILE A 77 -9.64 0.18 9.57
CA ILE A 77 -9.39 1.57 9.20
C ILE A 77 -10.52 2.48 9.68
N ASP A 78 -11.76 2.08 9.43
CA ASP A 78 -12.94 2.85 9.80
C ASP A 78 -13.03 3.06 11.31
N ARG A 79 -12.70 2.03 12.09
CA ARG A 79 -12.73 2.09 13.55
C ARG A 79 -11.79 3.17 14.12
N HIS A 80 -10.74 3.49 13.40
CA HIS A 80 -9.71 4.44 13.85
C HIS A 80 -9.79 5.80 13.17
N THR A 81 -10.84 6.07 12.41
CA THR A 81 -11.10 7.42 11.89
C THR A 81 -11.60 8.31 13.03
N ALA A 82 -11.40 9.61 12.88
CA ALA A 82 -11.87 10.58 13.88
C ALA A 82 -13.40 10.53 13.99
N GLU A 83 -13.91 10.87 15.17
CA GLU A 83 -15.34 10.95 15.40
C GLU A 83 -16.01 11.89 14.39
N GLY A 84 -17.08 11.44 13.78
CA GLY A 84 -17.76 12.18 12.72
C GLY A 84 -17.21 11.95 11.32
N TRP A 85 -16.10 11.22 11.20
CA TRP A 85 -15.56 10.79 9.91
C TRP A 85 -15.92 9.33 9.65
N SER A 86 -15.95 8.98 8.38
CA SER A 86 -16.14 7.59 7.97
C SER A 86 -15.16 7.28 6.85
N ILE A 87 -14.95 5.98 6.62
CA ILE A 87 -14.09 5.50 5.55
C ILE A 87 -14.49 6.08 4.18
N ASP A 88 -15.79 6.38 3.98
CA ASP A 88 -16.29 6.93 2.73
C ASP A 88 -15.74 8.33 2.41
N ARG A 89 -15.20 9.01 3.40
CA ARG A 89 -14.62 10.35 3.24
C ARG A 89 -13.12 10.32 2.99
N ILE A 90 -12.51 9.15 3.05
CA ILE A 90 -11.09 8.98 2.78
C ILE A 90 -10.90 8.89 1.27
N SER A 91 -9.91 9.61 0.71
CA SER A 91 -9.62 9.49 -0.73
C SER A 91 -9.27 8.05 -1.07
N LEU A 92 -9.61 7.62 -2.28
CA LEU A 92 -9.33 6.24 -2.70
C LEU A 92 -7.84 5.92 -2.68
N VAL A 93 -6.98 6.90 -3.01
CA VAL A 93 -5.53 6.71 -2.96
C VAL A 93 -5.08 6.45 -1.52
N ASN A 94 -5.48 7.30 -0.58
CA ASN A 94 -5.12 7.12 0.83
C ASN A 94 -5.65 5.81 1.37
N LEU A 95 -6.88 5.45 1.02
CA LEU A 95 -7.49 4.20 1.45
C LEU A 95 -6.72 2.99 0.91
N THR A 96 -6.30 3.05 -0.36
CA THR A 96 -5.51 1.97 -0.97
C THR A 96 -4.17 1.81 -0.27
N ILE A 97 -3.48 2.92 0.02
CA ILE A 97 -2.21 2.90 0.74
C ILE A 97 -2.40 2.27 2.13
N MET A 98 -3.44 2.68 2.84
CA MET A 98 -3.70 2.14 4.19
C MET A 98 -4.11 0.67 4.15
N ARG A 99 -4.90 0.26 3.19
CA ARG A 99 -5.26 -1.16 3.02
C ARG A 99 -4.02 -2.02 2.83
N LEU A 100 -3.09 -1.58 1.98
CA LEU A 100 -1.84 -2.31 1.74
C LEU A 100 -1.00 -2.38 3.03
N ALA A 101 -0.84 -1.27 3.73
CA ALA A 101 -0.05 -1.24 4.96
C ALA A 101 -0.67 -2.12 6.05
N VAL A 102 -1.98 -2.08 6.22
CA VAL A 102 -2.67 -2.91 7.23
C VAL A 102 -2.54 -4.39 6.88
N TRP A 103 -2.67 -4.73 5.60
CA TRP A 103 -2.44 -6.10 5.16
C TRP A 103 -1.04 -6.59 5.53
N GLU A 104 0.00 -5.77 5.30
CA GLU A 104 1.36 -6.14 5.70
C GLU A 104 1.49 -6.30 7.20
N ILE A 105 0.93 -5.37 7.97
CA ILE A 105 0.97 -5.44 9.44
C ILE A 105 0.34 -6.74 9.96
N LEU A 106 -0.78 -7.14 9.39
CA LEU A 106 -1.52 -8.31 9.87
C LEU A 106 -0.98 -9.64 9.35
N TYR A 107 -0.48 -9.67 8.11
CA TYR A 107 -0.22 -10.92 7.40
C TYR A 107 1.21 -11.10 6.89
N ALA A 108 2.00 -10.07 6.79
CA ALA A 108 3.40 -10.18 6.34
C ALA A 108 4.33 -10.24 7.55
N GLU A 109 4.47 -11.43 8.14
CA GLU A 109 5.22 -11.65 9.38
C GLU A 109 6.70 -11.27 9.28
N ASP A 110 7.27 -11.34 8.09
CA ASP A 110 8.67 -11.00 7.84
C ASP A 110 8.92 -9.49 7.72
N VAL A 111 7.87 -8.67 7.74
CA VAL A 111 7.99 -7.20 7.64
C VAL A 111 7.62 -6.57 8.98
N PRO A 112 8.56 -5.89 9.65
CA PRO A 112 8.20 -5.13 10.86
C PRO A 112 7.14 -4.09 10.55
N GLY A 113 6.13 -3.95 11.42
CA GLY A 113 5.04 -3.01 11.20
C GLY A 113 5.50 -1.57 11.04
N SER A 114 6.57 -1.19 11.74
CA SER A 114 7.15 0.15 11.60
C SER A 114 7.68 0.41 10.18
N VAL A 115 8.16 -0.63 9.51
CA VAL A 115 8.60 -0.53 8.11
C VAL A 115 7.40 -0.33 7.19
N SER A 116 6.32 -1.09 7.41
CA SER A 116 5.09 -0.93 6.64
C SER A 116 4.53 0.49 6.74
N ILE A 117 4.57 1.10 7.93
CA ILE A 117 4.12 2.47 8.13
C ILE A 117 5.05 3.47 7.44
N ALA A 118 6.37 3.31 7.57
CA ALA A 118 7.33 4.19 6.91
C ALA A 118 7.15 4.15 5.39
N GLU A 119 6.93 2.97 4.83
CA GLU A 119 6.68 2.82 3.40
C GLU A 119 5.34 3.45 2.99
N ALA A 120 4.32 3.35 3.83
CA ALA A 120 3.04 4.02 3.58
C ALA A 120 3.22 5.55 3.55
N MET A 121 4.08 6.11 4.40
CA MET A 121 4.37 7.54 4.37
C MET A 121 5.04 7.94 3.05
N GLU A 122 5.96 7.12 2.55
CA GLU A 122 6.58 7.35 1.25
C GLU A 122 5.55 7.31 0.11
N LEU A 123 4.63 6.35 0.14
CA LEU A 123 3.58 6.26 -0.87
C LEU A 123 2.64 7.47 -0.81
N THR A 124 2.30 7.92 0.39
CA THR A 124 1.46 9.11 0.56
C THR A 124 2.15 10.36 -0.01
N GLU A 125 3.45 10.50 0.26
CA GLU A 125 4.24 11.61 -0.28
C GLU A 125 4.22 11.65 -1.81
N ARG A 126 4.28 10.48 -2.45
CA ARG A 126 4.40 10.38 -3.91
C ARG A 126 3.08 10.40 -4.66
N PHE A 127 2.09 9.72 -4.14
CA PHE A 127 0.85 9.44 -4.88
C PHE A 127 -0.35 10.17 -4.33
N SER A 128 -0.22 10.83 -3.17
CA SER A 128 -1.31 11.55 -2.53
C SER A 128 -0.82 12.94 -2.10
N ASP A 129 -1.62 13.61 -1.29
CA ASP A 129 -1.23 14.90 -0.73
C ASP A 129 -0.30 14.68 0.46
N PRO A 130 0.93 15.26 0.44
CA PRO A 130 1.84 15.15 1.60
C PRO A 130 1.22 15.62 2.91
N ASP A 131 0.25 16.52 2.87
CA ASP A 131 -0.45 17.00 4.06
C ASP A 131 -1.27 15.91 4.74
N ASP A 132 -1.58 14.81 4.02
CA ASP A 132 -2.34 13.69 4.57
C ASP A 132 -1.48 12.69 5.35
N LYS A 133 -0.16 12.88 5.39
CA LYS A 133 0.75 11.94 6.07
C LYS A 133 0.43 11.79 7.55
N ALA A 134 0.15 12.89 8.24
CA ALA A 134 -0.18 12.83 9.67
C ALA A 134 -1.45 12.01 9.92
N PHE A 135 -2.45 12.18 9.07
CA PHE A 135 -3.71 11.43 9.14
C PHE A 135 -3.47 9.94 8.93
N VAL A 136 -2.77 9.58 7.87
CA VAL A 136 -2.46 8.17 7.53
C VAL A 136 -1.60 7.54 8.64
N ASN A 137 -0.57 8.25 9.09
CA ASN A 137 0.30 7.77 10.15
C ASN A 137 -0.44 7.53 11.46
N GLY A 138 -1.38 8.41 11.81
CA GLY A 138 -2.17 8.28 13.04
C GLY A 138 -3.01 7.02 13.05
N ILE A 139 -3.71 6.74 11.96
CA ILE A 139 -4.54 5.53 11.83
C ILE A 139 -3.66 4.28 11.87
N LEU A 140 -2.61 4.23 11.05
CA LEU A 140 -1.75 3.05 10.96
C LEU A 140 -0.99 2.80 12.26
N GLY A 141 -0.52 3.85 12.93
CA GLY A 141 0.17 3.71 14.21
C GLY A 141 -0.71 3.10 15.30
N THR A 142 -1.98 3.50 15.35
CA THR A 142 -2.93 2.95 16.32
C THR A 142 -3.23 1.49 16.01
N ILE A 143 -3.43 1.15 14.74
CA ILE A 143 -3.66 -0.25 14.32
C ILE A 143 -2.46 -1.12 14.70
N LEU A 144 -1.24 -0.64 14.44
CA LEU A 144 -0.03 -1.38 14.78
C LEU A 144 0.08 -1.63 16.30
N ARG A 145 -0.17 -0.60 17.12
CA ARG A 145 -0.11 -0.74 18.58
C ARG A 145 -1.11 -1.75 19.09
N GLU A 146 -2.34 -1.75 18.56
CA GLU A 146 -3.36 -2.72 18.95
C GLU A 146 -2.97 -4.14 18.52
N HIS A 147 -2.44 -4.29 17.32
CA HIS A 147 -2.00 -5.59 16.82
C HIS A 147 -0.86 -6.16 17.67
N GLU A 148 0.12 -5.34 18.02
CA GLU A 148 1.24 -5.76 18.86
C GLU A 148 0.77 -6.12 20.29
N ALA A 149 -0.22 -5.42 20.81
CA ALA A 149 -0.76 -5.70 22.14
C ALA A 149 -1.52 -7.02 22.20
N GLN A 150 -2.01 -7.52 21.08
CA GLN A 150 -2.74 -8.79 20.98
C GLN A 150 -1.82 -9.99 20.71
N ALA A 151 -0.56 -9.72 20.44
CA ALA A 151 0.41 -10.77 20.10
C ALA A 151 0.88 -11.53 21.35
#